data_bcaa6bc7f8f8555342d167057efcd29b
#
_entry.id   bcaa6bc7f8f8555342d167057efcd29b
#
_cell.length_a   1.000
_cell.length_b   1.000
_cell.length_c   1.000
_cell.angle_alpha   90.00
_cell.angle_beta   90.00
_cell.angle_gamma   90.00
#
_symmetry.space_group_name_H-M   'P 1'
#
loop_
_entity.id
_entity.type
_entity.pdbx_description
1 polymer ?
#
loop_
_entity_poly.entity_id
_entity_poly.type
_entity_poly.pdbx_seq_one_letter_code
_entity_poly.pdbx_strand_id
1 'polypeptide(L)'
;MNTAEKIEKLIKAFFETKKSAAISSQMDEKILGDALAAFEKSKINTSAQLQPGVWRIIMKSSITKLAVAAVLLVAAVLTITFLNKSAAPAYAFEQTMTAVDGMRYFHFKQFVYQPDRCLGKEAWVEYGPTGTVKNLRFDVYDVCDNSNNKGKISQSVVWKEGKTECWTRGGNLKFLEDEGYSAKVLFFASRYNPKGALEYLDSLEKKGKVKIQIEEPTASHDDILVTAIYEPNTYLLQRQMPAIKDVYHIDNASRLVKAVEVFHLEPNSTELLAEWQYCDYNQPLSPELLDLNKEAPSDVNRVDMMAMDIGIEQGDLSDSAIAVETASRFLDALVDEDYTLAGKLVREEMTEQQIREKYENLHILEVISIGEPKMDQYMFWIVPVKVMIEKDGKTIEREFTLKSGKVLGHPTRWAVVAQE
;
A
#
# COMPACT_ATOMS: atom_id res chain seq x y z
N MET A 1 25.07 -54.55 -2.43
CA MET A 1 24.44 -53.29 -2.79
C MET A 1 25.51 -52.37 -3.34
N ASN A 2 25.42 -52.04 -4.62
CA ASN A 2 26.44 -51.29 -5.36
C ASN A 2 26.41 -49.82 -4.89
N THR A 3 27.53 -49.10 -4.94
CA THR A 3 27.66 -47.70 -4.51
C THR A 3 26.65 -46.80 -5.22
N ALA A 4 26.32 -47.08 -6.48
CA ALA A 4 25.30 -46.40 -7.26
C ALA A 4 23.89 -46.55 -6.65
N GLU A 5 23.51 -47.75 -6.17
CA GLU A 5 22.22 -47.98 -5.50
C GLU A 5 22.08 -47.25 -4.16
N LYS A 6 23.21 -47.07 -3.44
CA LYS A 6 23.22 -46.30 -2.21
C LYS A 6 23.00 -44.79 -2.47
N ILE A 7 23.63 -44.27 -3.52
CA ILE A 7 23.50 -42.88 -3.94
C ILE A 7 22.07 -42.62 -4.43
N GLU A 8 21.50 -43.50 -5.23
CA GLU A 8 20.13 -43.41 -5.72
C GLU A 8 19.11 -43.42 -4.57
N LYS A 9 19.33 -44.28 -3.55
CA LYS A 9 18.49 -44.30 -2.33
C LYS A 9 18.60 -43.03 -1.49
N LEU A 10 19.80 -42.47 -1.37
CA LEU A 10 20.04 -41.20 -0.65
C LEU A 10 19.40 -40.02 -1.37
N ILE A 11 19.53 -39.95 -2.69
CA ILE A 11 18.90 -38.93 -3.52
C ILE A 11 17.36 -39.03 -3.40
N LYS A 12 16.79 -40.22 -3.49
CA LYS A 12 15.34 -40.43 -3.33
C LYS A 12 14.84 -40.05 -1.95
N ALA A 13 15.53 -40.46 -0.88
CA ALA A 13 15.19 -40.09 0.49
C ALA A 13 15.27 -38.56 0.74
N PHE A 14 16.26 -37.91 0.15
CA PHE A 14 16.40 -36.44 0.23
C PHE A 14 15.24 -35.70 -0.43
N PHE A 15 14.79 -36.16 -1.61
CA PHE A 15 13.66 -35.53 -2.31
C PHE A 15 12.30 -35.88 -1.69
N GLU A 16 12.16 -37.07 -1.08
CA GLU A 16 10.94 -37.41 -0.32
C GLU A 16 10.80 -36.57 0.96
N THR A 17 11.91 -36.23 1.60
CA THR A 17 11.92 -35.33 2.78
C THR A 17 11.59 -33.89 2.41
N LYS A 18 11.97 -33.44 1.21
CA LYS A 18 11.62 -32.09 0.70
C LYS A 18 10.18 -31.94 0.20
N LYS A 19 9.49 -33.02 -0.15
CA LYS A 19 8.07 -32.99 -0.54
C LYS A 19 7.12 -32.55 0.59
N SER A 20 7.59 -32.56 1.82
CA SER A 20 6.82 -32.10 2.98
C SER A 20 6.95 -30.61 3.27
N ALA A 21 7.87 -29.89 2.61
CA ALA A 21 8.00 -28.45 2.69
C ALA A 21 7.53 -27.84 1.35
N ALA A 22 6.40 -27.17 1.36
CA ALA A 22 5.75 -26.57 0.19
C ALA A 22 6.64 -25.49 -0.46
N ILE A 23 7.44 -25.86 -1.46
CA ILE A 23 8.17 -24.96 -2.33
C ILE A 23 7.77 -25.24 -3.77
N SER A 24 7.43 -24.18 -4.50
CA SER A 24 6.96 -24.07 -5.90
C SER A 24 7.29 -25.28 -6.82
N SER A 25 6.28 -26.11 -7.09
CA SER A 25 6.40 -27.43 -7.70
C SER A 25 6.82 -27.48 -9.18
N GLN A 26 6.65 -26.43 -9.95
CA GLN A 26 6.89 -26.48 -11.41
C GLN A 26 8.36 -26.32 -11.84
N MET A 27 9.14 -25.56 -11.09
CA MET A 27 10.56 -25.34 -11.42
C MET A 27 11.41 -26.52 -10.99
N ASP A 28 11.07 -27.14 -9.87
CA ASP A 28 11.75 -28.31 -9.33
C ASP A 28 11.48 -29.57 -10.18
N GLU A 29 10.27 -29.75 -10.74
CA GLU A 29 9.97 -30.87 -11.66
C GLU A 29 10.74 -30.77 -12.98
N LYS A 30 10.93 -29.55 -13.50
CA LYS A 30 11.70 -29.34 -14.72
C LYS A 30 13.20 -29.64 -14.52
N ILE A 31 13.78 -29.15 -13.43
CA ILE A 31 15.19 -29.39 -13.08
C ILE A 31 15.42 -30.87 -12.78
N LEU A 32 14.50 -31.52 -12.09
CA LEU A 32 14.56 -32.97 -11.82
C LEU A 32 14.41 -33.78 -13.09
N GLY A 33 13.51 -33.40 -13.99
CA GLY A 33 13.31 -34.01 -15.29
C GLY A 33 14.57 -33.93 -16.16
N ASP A 34 15.20 -32.77 -16.24
CA ASP A 34 16.42 -32.54 -16.99
C ASP A 34 17.62 -33.29 -16.40
N ALA A 35 17.74 -33.37 -15.07
CA ALA A 35 18.77 -34.12 -14.37
C ALA A 35 18.61 -35.64 -14.55
N LEU A 36 17.41 -36.17 -14.50
CA LEU A 36 17.11 -37.58 -14.75
C LEU A 36 17.33 -37.94 -16.21
N ALA A 37 16.96 -37.10 -17.17
CA ALA A 37 17.21 -37.29 -18.59
C ALA A 37 18.72 -37.27 -18.92
N ALA A 38 19.49 -36.39 -18.28
CA ALA A 38 20.95 -36.36 -18.40
C ALA A 38 21.60 -37.62 -17.81
N PHE A 39 21.07 -38.13 -16.69
CA PHE A 39 21.53 -39.36 -16.04
C PHE A 39 21.22 -40.61 -16.89
N GLU A 40 20.03 -40.70 -17.47
CA GLU A 40 19.68 -41.80 -18.39
C GLU A 40 20.50 -41.76 -19.68
N LYS A 41 20.73 -40.55 -20.22
CA LYS A 41 21.60 -40.35 -21.39
C LYS A 41 23.05 -40.77 -21.12
N SER A 42 23.53 -40.58 -19.89
CA SER A 42 24.86 -41.07 -19.46
C SER A 42 24.91 -42.58 -19.31
N LYS A 43 23.81 -43.24 -18.93
CA LYS A 43 23.70 -44.71 -18.87
C LYS A 43 23.73 -45.36 -20.27
N ILE A 44 23.11 -44.76 -21.26
CA ILE A 44 23.03 -45.28 -22.63
C ILE A 44 24.39 -45.19 -23.34
N ASN A 45 25.18 -44.16 -23.05
CA ASN A 45 26.53 -44.02 -23.65
C ASN A 45 27.61 -44.86 -23.00
N THR A 46 27.33 -45.60 -21.92
CA THR A 46 28.30 -46.51 -21.26
C THR A 46 28.29 -47.91 -21.84
N SER A 47 27.45 -48.18 -22.85
CA SER A 47 27.44 -49.52 -23.54
C SER A 47 28.34 -49.60 -24.78
N ALA A 48 29.11 -48.54 -25.10
CA ALA A 48 30.16 -48.61 -26.11
C ALA A 48 31.48 -49.05 -25.44
N GLN A 49 31.83 -50.30 -25.63
CA GLN A 49 33.10 -50.98 -25.35
C GLN A 49 34.27 -50.04 -24.96
N LEU A 50 34.44 -49.75 -23.70
CA LEU A 50 35.71 -49.31 -23.14
C LEU A 50 36.48 -50.54 -22.62
N GLN A 51 37.64 -50.81 -23.24
CA GLN A 51 38.53 -51.87 -22.86
C GLN A 51 38.82 -51.87 -21.35
N PRO A 52 38.77 -53.01 -20.65
CA PRO A 52 38.88 -53.09 -19.19
C PRO A 52 40.22 -52.67 -18.57
N GLY A 53 41.21 -52.28 -19.41
CA GLY A 53 42.56 -51.95 -18.95
C GLY A 53 42.76 -50.55 -18.41
N VAL A 54 42.07 -49.55 -18.98
CA VAL A 54 42.32 -48.09 -18.65
C VAL A 54 41.73 -47.70 -17.30
N TRP A 55 40.55 -48.20 -16.93
CA TRP A 55 39.90 -47.92 -15.64
C TRP A 55 40.69 -48.49 -14.44
N ARG A 56 41.41 -49.60 -14.62
CA ARG A 56 42.22 -50.22 -13.57
C ARG A 56 43.49 -49.41 -13.26
N ILE A 57 44.02 -48.69 -14.24
CA ILE A 57 45.21 -47.83 -14.08
C ILE A 57 44.82 -46.48 -13.42
N ILE A 58 43.69 -45.91 -13.77
CA ILE A 58 43.19 -44.67 -13.22
C ILE A 58 42.83 -44.81 -11.72
N MET A 59 42.28 -45.96 -11.31
CA MET A 59 41.89 -46.18 -9.90
C MET A 59 43.08 -46.55 -8.98
N LYS A 60 44.25 -46.85 -9.52
CA LYS A 60 45.47 -47.20 -8.72
C LYS A 60 46.31 -45.96 -8.36
N SER A 61 46.14 -44.85 -9.03
CA SER A 61 46.90 -43.63 -8.73
C SER A 61 46.32 -42.89 -7.52
N SER A 62 47.14 -42.67 -6.50
CA SER A 62 46.77 -41.86 -5.33
C SER A 62 46.42 -40.44 -5.70
N ILE A 63 46.97 -39.90 -6.79
CA ILE A 63 46.73 -38.55 -7.32
C ILE A 63 45.30 -38.45 -7.88
N THR A 64 44.79 -39.49 -8.59
CA THR A 64 43.42 -39.48 -9.14
C THR A 64 42.37 -39.58 -8.05
N LYS A 65 42.64 -40.33 -6.97
CA LYS A 65 41.76 -40.36 -5.79
C LYS A 65 41.68 -39.00 -5.09
N LEU A 66 42.81 -38.29 -5.01
CA LEU A 66 42.89 -36.97 -4.41
C LEU A 66 42.19 -35.91 -5.28
N ALA A 67 42.31 -36.01 -6.60
CA ALA A 67 41.60 -35.11 -7.53
C ALA A 67 40.08 -35.31 -7.49
N VAL A 68 39.58 -36.55 -7.44
CA VAL A 68 38.14 -36.83 -7.29
C VAL A 68 37.62 -36.37 -5.94
N ALA A 69 38.37 -36.56 -4.85
CA ALA A 69 38.01 -36.06 -3.53
C ALA A 69 37.97 -34.51 -3.50
N ALA A 70 38.93 -33.85 -4.16
CA ALA A 70 38.94 -32.36 -4.26
C ALA A 70 37.76 -31.82 -5.07
N VAL A 71 37.40 -32.46 -6.18
CA VAL A 71 36.23 -32.08 -7.00
C VAL A 71 34.93 -32.26 -6.20
N LEU A 72 34.79 -33.35 -5.45
CA LEU A 72 33.62 -33.59 -4.60
C LEU A 72 33.55 -32.58 -3.44
N LEU A 73 34.68 -32.21 -2.84
CA LEU A 73 34.74 -31.17 -1.81
C LEU A 73 34.36 -29.79 -2.37
N VAL A 74 34.90 -29.41 -3.52
CA VAL A 74 34.56 -28.16 -4.18
C VAL A 74 33.08 -28.15 -4.59
N ALA A 75 32.55 -29.22 -5.11
CA ALA A 75 31.14 -29.36 -5.43
C ALA A 75 30.26 -29.27 -4.18
N ALA A 76 30.66 -29.90 -3.07
CA ALA A 76 29.94 -29.82 -1.80
C ALA A 76 29.99 -28.40 -1.21
N VAL A 77 31.14 -27.72 -1.24
CA VAL A 77 31.29 -26.35 -0.77
C VAL A 77 30.46 -25.38 -1.63
N LEU A 78 30.50 -25.54 -2.97
CA LEU A 78 29.67 -24.75 -3.88
C LEU A 78 28.17 -25.01 -3.62
N THR A 79 27.76 -26.27 -3.45
CA THR A 79 26.36 -26.61 -3.17
C THR A 79 25.90 -26.05 -1.84
N ILE A 80 26.71 -26.12 -0.78
CA ILE A 80 26.42 -25.52 0.53
C ILE A 80 26.36 -23.99 0.43
N THR A 81 27.29 -23.37 -0.32
CA THR A 81 27.32 -21.91 -0.49
C THR A 81 26.12 -21.42 -1.31
N PHE A 82 25.72 -22.16 -2.35
CA PHE A 82 24.52 -21.82 -3.14
C PHE A 82 23.23 -22.07 -2.37
N LEU A 83 23.12 -23.17 -1.62
CA LEU A 83 21.95 -23.47 -0.79
C LEU A 83 21.80 -22.48 0.38
N ASN A 84 22.89 -22.09 1.03
CA ASN A 84 22.84 -21.10 2.10
C ASN A 84 22.49 -19.70 1.57
N LYS A 85 22.97 -19.31 0.38
CA LYS A 85 22.60 -18.00 -0.21
C LYS A 85 21.16 -17.92 -0.66
N SER A 86 20.50 -19.03 -0.99
CA SER A 86 19.10 -19.03 -1.43
C SER A 86 18.10 -19.27 -0.29
N ALA A 87 18.51 -19.83 0.83
CA ALA A 87 17.61 -20.14 1.97
C ALA A 87 17.60 -19.01 3.04
N ALA A 88 18.70 -18.32 3.27
CA ALA A 88 18.80 -17.26 4.27
C ALA A 88 17.83 -16.07 4.00
N PRO A 89 17.66 -15.59 2.76
CA PRO A 89 16.76 -14.48 2.46
C PRO A 89 15.29 -14.77 2.78
N ALA A 90 14.77 -15.90 2.33
CA ALA A 90 13.39 -16.30 2.58
C ALA A 90 13.11 -16.46 4.08
N TYR A 91 14.07 -16.99 4.82
CA TYR A 91 13.94 -17.22 6.26
C TYR A 91 13.89 -15.93 7.07
N ALA A 92 14.72 -14.92 6.74
CA ALA A 92 14.70 -13.61 7.42
C ALA A 92 13.36 -12.90 7.21
N PHE A 93 12.81 -12.98 5.99
CA PHE A 93 11.53 -12.39 5.64
C PHE A 93 10.34 -13.06 6.38
N GLU A 94 10.32 -14.41 6.42
CA GLU A 94 9.32 -15.18 7.17
C GLU A 94 9.40 -14.92 8.68
N GLN A 95 10.61 -14.77 9.24
CA GLN A 95 10.77 -14.41 10.64
C GLN A 95 10.21 -13.04 10.97
N THR A 96 10.43 -12.05 10.08
CA THR A 96 9.87 -10.71 10.25
C THR A 96 8.34 -10.77 10.19
N MET A 97 7.77 -11.50 9.24
CA MET A 97 6.32 -11.70 9.16
C MET A 97 5.76 -12.31 10.45
N THR A 98 6.43 -13.33 10.99
CA THR A 98 6.05 -13.97 12.26
C THR A 98 6.18 -13.02 13.46
N ALA A 99 7.23 -12.20 13.52
CA ALA A 99 7.44 -11.23 14.60
C ALA A 99 6.34 -10.17 14.63
N VAL A 100 5.85 -9.75 13.45
CA VAL A 100 4.78 -8.74 13.33
C VAL A 100 3.39 -9.34 13.60
N ASP A 101 3.19 -10.67 13.51
CA ASP A 101 1.90 -11.32 13.79
C ASP A 101 1.42 -11.10 15.23
N GLY A 102 2.34 -11.02 16.19
CA GLY A 102 2.05 -10.76 17.59
C GLY A 102 1.91 -9.29 17.97
N MET A 103 2.10 -8.40 17.02
CA MET A 103 2.11 -6.96 17.26
C MET A 103 0.69 -6.42 17.45
N ARG A 104 0.48 -5.69 18.55
CA ARG A 104 -0.80 -5.06 18.87
C ARG A 104 -0.78 -3.55 18.73
N TYR A 105 0.38 -2.95 18.85
CA TYR A 105 0.56 -1.51 18.83
C TYR A 105 1.79 -1.16 18.00
N PHE A 106 1.70 -0.10 17.21
CA PHE A 106 2.87 0.54 16.65
C PHE A 106 2.64 2.03 16.46
N HIS A 107 3.73 2.77 16.49
CA HIS A 107 3.80 4.17 16.20
C HIS A 107 4.64 4.36 14.93
N PHE A 108 4.12 5.11 13.99
CA PHE A 108 4.72 5.32 12.67
C PHE A 108 4.96 6.80 12.43
N LYS A 109 6.13 7.15 11.90
CA LYS A 109 6.49 8.49 11.46
C LYS A 109 6.93 8.45 10.00
N GLN A 110 6.37 9.32 9.18
CA GLN A 110 6.82 9.52 7.80
C GLN A 110 7.50 10.88 7.67
N PHE A 111 8.76 10.85 7.30
CA PHE A 111 9.53 12.02 6.91
C PHE A 111 9.54 12.14 5.40
N VAL A 112 9.44 13.37 4.89
CA VAL A 112 9.60 13.73 3.49
C VAL A 112 10.80 14.64 3.34
N TYR A 113 11.44 14.60 2.19
CA TYR A 113 12.64 15.38 1.89
C TYR A 113 12.32 16.39 0.79
N GLN A 114 12.02 17.67 1.19
CA GLN A 114 11.69 18.76 0.23
C GLN A 114 11.95 20.13 0.88
N PRO A 115 13.09 20.78 0.72
CA PRO A 115 14.43 20.23 0.42
C PRO A 115 15.07 19.53 1.63
N ASP A 116 14.58 19.82 2.85
CA ASP A 116 15.07 19.28 4.11
C ASP A 116 14.15 18.16 4.64
N ARG A 117 14.69 17.34 5.54
CA ARG A 117 13.95 16.29 6.23
C ARG A 117 12.86 16.89 7.12
N CYS A 118 11.61 16.63 6.81
CA CYS A 118 10.44 17.14 7.51
C CYS A 118 9.48 16.02 7.92
N LEU A 119 8.95 16.06 9.15
CA LEU A 119 7.87 15.16 9.56
C LEU A 119 6.58 15.54 8.81
N GLY A 120 6.17 14.67 7.89
CA GLY A 120 4.96 14.89 7.09
C GLY A 120 3.72 14.24 7.68
N LYS A 121 3.89 13.06 8.31
CA LYS A 121 2.79 12.29 8.89
C LYS A 121 3.23 11.51 10.12
N GLU A 122 2.27 11.28 11.02
CA GLU A 122 2.48 10.46 12.22
C GLU A 122 1.21 9.64 12.46
N ALA A 123 1.35 8.37 12.85
CA ALA A 123 0.21 7.51 13.12
C ALA A 123 0.48 6.57 14.29
N TRP A 124 -0.54 6.35 15.08
CA TRP A 124 -0.57 5.38 16.18
C TRP A 124 -1.71 4.40 15.92
N VAL A 125 -1.41 3.13 15.94
CA VAL A 125 -2.36 2.07 15.59
C VAL A 125 -2.43 1.04 16.70
N GLU A 126 -3.64 0.70 17.11
CA GLU A 126 -3.94 -0.42 18.01
C GLU A 126 -4.74 -1.48 17.26
N TYR A 127 -4.29 -2.72 17.35
CA TYR A 127 -4.99 -3.88 16.82
C TYR A 127 -5.74 -4.63 17.91
N GLY A 128 -6.95 -5.10 17.59
CA GLY A 128 -7.70 -6.03 18.40
C GLY A 128 -7.09 -7.45 18.39
N PRO A 129 -7.65 -8.37 19.20
CA PRO A 129 -7.18 -9.75 19.26
C PRO A 129 -7.25 -10.50 17.92
N THR A 130 -8.12 -10.09 17.03
CA THR A 130 -8.35 -10.68 15.70
C THR A 130 -7.44 -10.09 14.61
N GLY A 131 -6.52 -9.17 14.94
CA GLY A 131 -5.67 -8.48 13.98
C GLY A 131 -6.38 -7.35 13.21
N THR A 132 -7.64 -7.03 13.56
CA THR A 132 -8.35 -5.87 13.02
C THR A 132 -7.95 -4.61 13.76
N VAL A 133 -7.90 -3.48 13.07
CA VAL A 133 -7.66 -2.18 13.72
C VAL A 133 -8.78 -1.92 14.73
N LYS A 134 -8.40 -1.58 15.96
CA LYS A 134 -9.32 -1.23 17.05
C LYS A 134 -9.36 0.28 17.26
N ASN A 135 -8.19 0.91 17.31
CA ASN A 135 -8.04 2.34 17.41
C ASN A 135 -6.92 2.83 16.48
N LEU A 136 -7.09 4.02 15.95
CA LEU A 136 -6.08 4.69 15.12
C LEU A 136 -6.12 6.19 15.41
N ARG A 137 -4.95 6.81 15.54
CA ARG A 137 -4.76 8.24 15.33
C ARG A 137 -3.83 8.47 14.16
N PHE A 138 -4.12 9.49 13.37
CA PHE A 138 -3.32 9.89 12.23
C PHE A 138 -3.25 11.41 12.15
N ASP A 139 -2.03 11.93 12.18
CA ASP A 139 -1.75 13.35 12.08
C ASP A 139 -0.99 13.67 10.79
N VAL A 140 -1.37 14.74 10.12
CA VAL A 140 -0.66 15.34 8.99
C VAL A 140 -0.08 16.67 9.44
N TYR A 141 1.15 16.92 9.07
CA TYR A 141 1.86 18.16 9.40
C TYR A 141 2.01 19.03 8.16
N ASP A 142 2.02 20.35 8.36
CA ASP A 142 2.43 21.29 7.31
C ASP A 142 3.91 21.11 6.98
N VAL A 143 4.30 21.65 5.84
CA VAL A 143 5.71 21.75 5.46
C VAL A 143 6.46 22.48 6.58
N CYS A 144 7.61 21.93 6.98
CA CYS A 144 8.44 22.51 8.02
C CYS A 144 8.94 23.90 7.58
N ASP A 145 8.87 24.87 8.45
CA ASP A 145 9.74 26.04 8.36
C ASP A 145 11.15 25.61 8.82
N ASN A 146 12.17 26.18 8.21
CA ASN A 146 13.57 25.76 8.29
C ASN A 146 14.20 25.64 9.70
N SER A 147 13.44 25.83 10.78
CA SER A 147 13.93 25.86 12.15
C SER A 147 13.61 24.63 13.00
N ASN A 148 12.58 23.88 12.64
CA ASN A 148 12.14 22.68 13.38
C ASN A 148 11.72 21.59 12.40
N ASN A 149 12.32 20.42 12.46
CA ASN A 149 11.97 19.23 11.63
C ASN A 149 10.51 18.74 11.79
N LYS A 150 9.63 19.53 12.40
CA LYS A 150 8.21 19.24 12.63
C LYS A 150 7.39 20.53 12.43
N GLY A 151 6.54 20.53 11.40
CA GLY A 151 5.54 21.56 11.17
C GLY A 151 4.40 21.50 12.20
N LYS A 152 3.44 22.41 12.08
CA LYS A 152 2.21 22.35 12.88
C LYS A 152 1.27 21.30 12.30
N ILE A 153 0.48 20.66 13.15
CA ILE A 153 -0.58 19.75 12.69
C ILE A 153 -1.56 20.52 11.80
N SER A 154 -1.73 20.05 10.58
CA SER A 154 -2.71 20.59 9.62
C SER A 154 -4.01 19.80 9.65
N GLN A 155 -3.93 18.49 9.91
CA GLN A 155 -5.08 17.60 10.01
C GLN A 155 -4.81 16.53 11.04
N SER A 156 -5.82 16.18 11.82
CA SER A 156 -5.83 15.00 12.69
C SER A 156 -7.08 14.17 12.45
N VAL A 157 -6.92 12.88 12.46
CA VAL A 157 -8.01 11.90 12.37
C VAL A 157 -7.85 10.90 13.50
N VAL A 158 -8.91 10.69 14.25
CA VAL A 158 -9.02 9.59 15.22
C VAL A 158 -10.15 8.67 14.80
N TRP A 159 -9.85 7.38 14.77
CA TRP A 159 -10.84 6.35 14.52
C TRP A 159 -10.91 5.40 15.72
N LYS A 160 -12.11 5.17 16.23
CA LYS A 160 -12.39 4.29 17.36
C LYS A 160 -13.60 3.43 17.04
N GLU A 161 -13.41 2.15 16.87
CA GLU A 161 -14.52 1.16 16.75
C GLU A 161 -15.64 1.58 15.78
N GLY A 162 -15.27 2.11 14.60
CA GLY A 162 -16.21 2.54 13.56
C GLY A 162 -16.57 4.03 13.59
N LYS A 163 -16.22 4.75 14.67
CA LYS A 163 -16.45 6.20 14.78
C LYS A 163 -15.19 6.96 14.43
N THR A 164 -15.34 7.99 13.65
CA THR A 164 -14.24 8.85 13.22
C THR A 164 -14.44 10.27 13.72
N GLU A 165 -13.40 10.84 14.31
CA GLU A 165 -13.26 12.26 14.55
C GLU A 165 -12.21 12.81 13.58
N CYS A 166 -12.48 13.92 12.93
CA CYS A 166 -11.57 14.54 11.98
C CYS A 166 -11.53 16.05 12.21
N TRP A 167 -10.34 16.55 12.43
CA TRP A 167 -10.09 18.00 12.56
C TRP A 167 -9.08 18.45 11.50
N THR A 168 -9.36 19.61 10.89
CA THR A 168 -8.43 20.29 9.98
C THR A 168 -8.20 21.69 10.52
N ARG A 169 -6.96 22.17 10.52
CA ARG A 169 -6.63 23.51 11.04
C ARG A 169 -7.43 24.59 10.30
N GLY A 170 -8.02 25.50 11.07
CA GLY A 170 -8.92 26.54 10.55
C GLY A 170 -10.30 26.04 10.13
N GLY A 171 -10.56 24.73 10.26
CA GLY A 171 -11.84 24.11 9.97
C GLY A 171 -12.55 23.58 11.23
N ASN A 172 -13.64 22.85 11.00
CA ASN A 172 -14.47 22.26 12.04
C ASN A 172 -13.86 20.95 12.58
N LEU A 173 -14.23 20.59 13.80
CA LEU A 173 -14.08 19.22 14.31
C LEU A 173 -15.33 18.42 13.92
N LYS A 174 -15.18 17.45 13.03
CA LYS A 174 -16.25 16.64 12.46
C LYS A 174 -16.31 15.26 13.10
N PHE A 175 -17.52 14.81 13.42
CA PHE A 175 -17.81 13.45 13.91
C PHE A 175 -18.54 12.68 12.81
N LEU A 176 -18.08 11.45 12.52
CA LEU A 176 -18.56 10.64 11.42
C LEU A 176 -18.72 9.18 11.85
N GLU A 177 -19.83 8.54 11.43
CA GLU A 177 -20.03 7.09 11.52
C GLU A 177 -20.28 6.57 10.09
N ASP A 178 -19.27 6.60 9.22
CA ASP A 178 -19.37 6.25 7.80
C ASP A 178 -18.46 5.08 7.49
N GLU A 179 -19.05 3.96 7.04
CA GLU A 179 -18.32 2.76 6.65
C GLU A 179 -17.32 3.03 5.51
N GLY A 180 -17.70 3.86 4.54
CA GLY A 180 -16.83 4.21 3.42
C GLY A 180 -15.61 5.04 3.87
N TYR A 181 -15.79 5.95 4.82
CA TYR A 181 -14.69 6.69 5.41
C TYR A 181 -13.85 5.81 6.32
N SER A 182 -14.49 4.98 7.15
CA SER A 182 -13.82 3.97 7.96
C SER A 182 -12.97 3.03 7.10
N ALA A 183 -13.48 2.58 5.96
CA ALA A 183 -12.72 1.76 5.02
C ALA A 183 -11.46 2.46 4.50
N LYS A 184 -11.50 3.78 4.22
CA LYS A 184 -10.33 4.56 3.83
C LYS A 184 -9.30 4.67 4.95
N VAL A 185 -9.75 4.90 6.17
CA VAL A 185 -8.89 4.97 7.37
C VAL A 185 -8.24 3.61 7.62
N LEU A 186 -9.01 2.52 7.55
CA LEU A 186 -8.51 1.15 7.73
C LEU A 186 -7.55 0.75 6.60
N PHE A 187 -7.83 1.14 5.35
CA PHE A 187 -6.91 0.94 4.23
C PHE A 187 -5.58 1.66 4.47
N PHE A 188 -5.64 2.90 4.97
CA PHE A 188 -4.45 3.63 5.36
C PHE A 188 -3.65 2.89 6.44
N ALA A 189 -4.33 2.45 7.52
CA ALA A 189 -3.69 1.69 8.58
C ALA A 189 -3.05 0.40 8.06
N SER A 190 -3.71 -0.33 7.16
CA SER A 190 -3.18 -1.56 6.56
C SER A 190 -1.94 -1.31 5.70
N ARG A 191 -1.90 -0.18 4.98
CA ARG A 191 -0.77 0.20 4.13
C ARG A 191 0.52 0.43 4.91
N TYR A 192 0.41 1.03 6.09
CA TYR A 192 1.57 1.33 6.94
C TYR A 192 1.82 0.22 7.98
N ASN A 193 0.98 -0.81 8.02
CA ASN A 193 1.25 -1.99 8.82
C ASN A 193 2.46 -2.73 8.24
N PRO A 194 3.55 -2.91 9.02
CA PRO A 194 4.74 -3.62 8.55
C PRO A 194 4.43 -4.99 7.95
N LYS A 195 3.49 -5.76 8.55
CA LYS A 195 3.06 -7.05 8.02
C LYS A 195 2.40 -6.90 6.65
N GLY A 196 1.40 -6.03 6.53
CA GLY A 196 0.69 -5.81 5.26
C GLY A 196 1.62 -5.32 4.15
N ALA A 197 2.61 -4.47 4.48
CA ALA A 197 3.63 -4.02 3.54
C ALA A 197 4.50 -5.18 3.03
N LEU A 198 4.95 -6.06 3.93
CA LEU A 198 5.76 -7.21 3.57
C LEU A 198 4.97 -8.28 2.78
N GLU A 199 3.72 -8.57 3.17
CA GLU A 199 2.82 -9.47 2.41
C GLU A 199 2.56 -8.94 1.00
N TYR A 200 2.37 -7.64 0.86
CA TYR A 200 2.20 -7.00 -0.43
C TYR A 200 3.46 -7.11 -1.28
N LEU A 201 4.63 -6.88 -0.68
CA LEU A 201 5.94 -7.02 -1.32
C LEU A 201 6.15 -8.46 -1.85
N ASP A 202 5.90 -9.47 -1.02
CA ASP A 202 5.94 -10.90 -1.41
C ASP A 202 5.00 -11.19 -2.59
N SER A 203 3.78 -10.62 -2.56
CA SER A 203 2.83 -10.77 -3.66
C SER A 203 3.29 -10.16 -4.97
N LEU A 204 4.01 -9.04 -4.91
CA LEU A 204 4.60 -8.38 -6.09
C LEU A 204 5.79 -9.15 -6.64
N GLU A 205 6.65 -9.71 -5.76
CA GLU A 205 7.76 -10.55 -6.17
C GLU A 205 7.28 -11.79 -6.92
N LYS A 206 6.28 -12.49 -6.39
CA LYS A 206 5.64 -13.65 -7.05
C LYS A 206 5.05 -13.31 -8.43
N LYS A 207 4.65 -12.05 -8.64
CA LYS A 207 4.17 -11.54 -9.94
C LYS A 207 5.28 -11.00 -10.84
N GLY A 208 6.53 -11.04 -10.41
CA GLY A 208 7.67 -10.47 -11.14
C GLY A 208 7.63 -8.94 -11.29
N LYS A 209 6.95 -8.23 -10.38
CA LYS A 209 6.80 -6.78 -10.38
C LYS A 209 7.79 -6.06 -9.48
N VAL A 210 8.49 -6.80 -8.64
CA VAL A 210 9.54 -6.31 -7.76
C VAL A 210 10.66 -7.34 -7.72
N LYS A 211 11.89 -6.85 -7.57
CA LYS A 211 13.07 -7.68 -7.29
C LYS A 211 13.50 -7.43 -5.85
N ILE A 212 13.55 -8.47 -5.05
CA ILE A 212 13.98 -8.40 -3.66
C ILE A 212 15.43 -8.84 -3.53
N GLN A 213 16.21 -8.10 -2.74
CA GLN A 213 17.57 -8.43 -2.33
C GLN A 213 17.64 -8.32 -0.81
N ILE A 214 18.27 -9.27 -0.15
CA ILE A 214 18.41 -9.28 1.31
C ILE A 214 19.89 -9.31 1.66
N GLU A 215 20.29 -8.42 2.58
CA GLU A 215 21.63 -8.31 3.10
C GLU A 215 21.60 -8.57 4.60
N GLU A 216 22.38 -9.54 5.03
CA GLU A 216 22.54 -9.88 6.45
C GLU A 216 23.38 -8.79 7.17
N PRO A 217 23.26 -8.68 8.50
CA PRO A 217 24.07 -7.75 9.29
C PRO A 217 25.56 -7.90 9.01
N THR A 218 26.24 -6.77 8.94
CA THR A 218 27.69 -6.70 8.69
C THR A 218 28.38 -5.82 9.74
N ALA A 219 29.68 -5.66 9.66
CA ALA A 219 30.39 -4.72 10.53
C ALA A 219 30.02 -3.24 10.28
N SER A 220 29.36 -2.93 9.15
CA SER A 220 28.92 -1.59 8.78
C SER A 220 27.47 -1.28 9.18
N HIS A 221 26.63 -2.28 9.39
CA HIS A 221 25.25 -2.13 9.84
C HIS A 221 24.79 -3.36 10.63
N ASP A 222 24.04 -3.15 11.69
CA ASP A 222 23.51 -4.20 12.56
C ASP A 222 22.16 -4.74 12.08
N ASP A 223 21.51 -4.05 11.16
CA ASP A 223 20.19 -4.40 10.65
C ASP A 223 20.27 -5.38 9.47
N ILE A 224 19.23 -6.20 9.30
CA ILE A 224 18.98 -6.91 8.06
C ILE A 224 18.38 -5.90 7.09
N LEU A 225 18.95 -5.77 5.89
CA LEU A 225 18.44 -4.87 4.86
C LEU A 225 17.68 -5.65 3.81
N VAL A 226 16.41 -5.29 3.60
CA VAL A 226 15.60 -5.84 2.50
C VAL A 226 15.39 -4.74 1.47
N THR A 227 16.08 -4.84 0.35
CA THR A 227 15.97 -3.91 -0.77
C THR A 227 14.96 -4.42 -1.79
N ALA A 228 13.92 -3.65 -2.04
CA ALA A 228 12.89 -3.89 -3.03
C ALA A 228 13.03 -2.91 -4.20
N ILE A 229 13.29 -3.41 -5.40
CA ILE A 229 13.40 -2.61 -6.63
C ILE A 229 12.18 -2.91 -7.50
N TYR A 230 11.35 -1.90 -7.72
CA TYR A 230 10.10 -2.04 -8.46
C TYR A 230 10.31 -1.82 -9.95
N GLU A 231 9.64 -2.65 -10.77
CA GLU A 231 9.59 -2.44 -12.21
C GLU A 231 8.93 -1.10 -12.55
N PRO A 232 9.44 -0.35 -13.54
CA PRO A 232 8.81 0.87 -14.01
C PRO A 232 7.33 0.64 -14.32
N ASN A 233 6.50 1.62 -14.02
CA ASN A 233 5.04 1.56 -14.18
C ASN A 233 4.35 0.47 -13.35
N THR A 234 5.00 -0.06 -12.31
CA THR A 234 4.31 -0.90 -11.33
C THR A 234 3.25 -0.05 -10.63
N TYR A 235 2.00 -0.56 -10.62
CA TYR A 235 0.91 0.09 -9.90
C TYR A 235 1.07 -0.13 -8.40
N LEU A 236 1.65 0.86 -7.73
CA LEU A 236 1.63 0.93 -6.28
C LEU A 236 0.39 1.72 -5.89
N LEU A 237 -0.59 1.04 -5.28
CA LEU A 237 -1.79 1.66 -4.75
C LEU A 237 -2.60 2.45 -5.80
N GLN A 238 -2.85 1.84 -6.94
CA GLN A 238 -3.61 2.39 -8.08
C GLN A 238 -2.95 3.61 -8.78
N ARG A 239 -1.70 3.92 -8.47
CA ARG A 239 -0.92 4.94 -9.19
C ARG A 239 0.24 4.30 -9.93
N GLN A 240 0.45 4.72 -11.17
CA GLN A 240 1.71 4.44 -11.87
C GLN A 240 2.80 5.23 -11.16
N MET A 241 3.84 4.54 -10.72
CA MET A 241 4.98 5.16 -10.08
C MET A 241 6.20 5.04 -11.01
N PRO A 242 7.08 6.04 -11.02
CA PRO A 242 8.40 5.90 -11.63
C PRO A 242 9.16 4.75 -10.98
N ALA A 243 10.34 4.42 -11.48
CA ALA A 243 11.20 3.41 -10.86
C ALA A 243 11.51 3.81 -9.41
N ILE A 244 11.15 2.96 -8.48
CA ILE A 244 11.30 3.18 -7.03
C ILE A 244 12.12 2.05 -6.44
N LYS A 245 12.89 2.38 -5.42
CA LYS A 245 13.59 1.44 -4.56
C LYS A 245 13.19 1.70 -3.11
N ASP A 246 12.72 0.69 -2.40
CA ASP A 246 12.51 0.72 -0.97
C ASP A 246 13.62 -0.09 -0.27
N VAL A 247 14.13 0.42 0.84
CA VAL A 247 15.08 -0.28 1.71
C VAL A 247 14.47 -0.40 3.09
N TYR A 248 14.10 -1.63 3.47
CA TYR A 248 13.57 -1.96 4.79
C TYR A 248 14.74 -2.28 5.72
N HIS A 249 14.82 -1.57 6.83
CA HIS A 249 15.73 -1.82 7.93
C HIS A 249 15.04 -2.68 8.98
N ILE A 250 15.46 -3.91 9.13
CA ILE A 250 14.87 -4.87 10.06
C ILE A 250 15.85 -5.10 11.20
N ASP A 251 15.39 -4.87 12.42
CA ASP A 251 16.20 -5.13 13.62
C ASP A 251 16.56 -6.61 13.71
N ASN A 252 17.84 -6.89 13.81
CA ASN A 252 18.35 -8.26 13.79
C ASN A 252 17.93 -9.09 15.02
N ALA A 253 17.71 -8.47 16.16
CA ALA A 253 17.33 -9.15 17.40
C ALA A 253 15.82 -9.41 17.48
N SER A 254 15.02 -8.37 17.27
CA SER A 254 13.56 -8.45 17.38
C SER A 254 12.86 -8.90 16.09
N ARG A 255 13.54 -8.84 14.95
CA ARG A 255 12.98 -9.08 13.61
C ARG A 255 11.86 -8.11 13.23
N LEU A 256 11.76 -6.96 13.87
CA LEU A 256 10.78 -5.92 13.55
C LEU A 256 11.36 -4.90 12.58
N VAL A 257 10.50 -4.37 11.70
CA VAL A 257 10.89 -3.28 10.80
C VAL A 257 11.12 -2.02 11.62
N LYS A 258 12.30 -1.41 11.55
CA LYS A 258 12.63 -0.14 12.24
C LYS A 258 12.36 1.06 11.35
N ALA A 259 12.74 0.95 10.08
CA ALA A 259 12.60 2.01 9.12
C ALA A 259 12.40 1.47 7.70
N VAL A 260 11.87 2.31 6.82
CA VAL A 260 11.84 2.09 5.38
C VAL A 260 12.27 3.38 4.70
N GLU A 261 13.30 3.31 3.89
CA GLU A 261 13.74 4.41 3.03
C GLU A 261 13.18 4.21 1.64
N VAL A 262 12.56 5.25 1.07
CA VAL A 262 11.96 5.24 -0.27
C VAL A 262 12.76 6.13 -1.19
N PHE A 263 13.29 5.57 -2.25
CA PHE A 263 14.13 6.27 -3.22
C PHE A 263 13.47 6.32 -4.61
N HIS A 264 13.62 7.45 -5.25
CA HIS A 264 13.41 7.58 -6.69
C HIS A 264 14.68 7.12 -7.43
N LEU A 265 14.51 6.29 -8.43
CA LEU A 265 15.61 5.83 -9.28
C LEU A 265 15.56 6.57 -10.62
N GLU A 266 16.55 7.40 -10.87
CA GLU A 266 16.82 8.00 -12.17
C GLU A 266 18.03 7.31 -12.83
N PRO A 267 18.22 7.41 -14.14
CA PRO A 267 19.32 6.75 -14.84
C PRO A 267 20.71 7.02 -14.24
N ASN A 268 20.92 8.19 -13.63
CA ASN A 268 22.22 8.63 -13.12
C ASN A 268 22.18 9.10 -11.65
N SER A 269 21.04 8.99 -10.95
CA SER A 269 20.91 9.42 -9.56
C SER A 269 19.94 8.55 -8.80
N THR A 270 20.09 8.56 -7.48
CA THR A 270 19.16 7.96 -6.54
C THR A 270 18.82 9.03 -5.52
N GLU A 271 17.57 9.45 -5.49
CA GLU A 271 17.08 10.51 -4.61
C GLU A 271 16.23 9.91 -3.50
N LEU A 272 16.52 10.24 -2.25
CA LEU A 272 15.71 9.86 -1.10
C LEU A 272 14.45 10.74 -1.06
N LEU A 273 13.28 10.12 -1.27
CA LEU A 273 11.98 10.81 -1.28
C LEU A 273 11.34 10.86 0.11
N ALA A 274 11.42 9.76 0.83
CA ALA A 274 10.77 9.61 2.12
C ALA A 274 11.49 8.58 2.99
N GLU A 275 11.32 8.73 4.29
CA GLU A 275 11.74 7.78 5.30
C GLU A 275 10.55 7.48 6.20
N TRP A 276 10.29 6.22 6.45
CA TRP A 276 9.28 5.78 7.42
C TRP A 276 10.00 5.19 8.62
N GLN A 277 9.66 5.65 9.82
CA GLN A 277 10.19 5.11 11.06
C GLN A 277 9.09 4.43 11.83
N TYR A 278 9.37 3.24 12.33
CA TYR A 278 8.50 2.48 13.21
C TYR A 278 9.10 2.46 14.60
N CYS A 279 8.33 2.86 15.58
CA CYS A 279 8.75 2.94 16.96
C CYS A 279 7.62 2.49 17.90
N ASP A 280 7.96 2.36 19.17
CA ASP A 280 7.01 2.09 20.25
C ASP A 280 6.14 0.83 20.02
N TYR A 281 6.74 -0.19 19.39
CA TYR A 281 6.08 -1.48 19.22
C TYR A 281 5.56 -2.04 20.54
N ASN A 282 4.30 -2.49 20.55
CA ASN A 282 3.61 -3.05 21.70
C ASN A 282 3.49 -2.11 22.92
N GLN A 283 3.67 -0.80 22.72
CA GLN A 283 3.34 0.22 23.72
C GLN A 283 1.86 0.59 23.59
N PRO A 284 1.03 0.41 24.64
CA PRO A 284 -0.38 0.78 24.59
C PRO A 284 -0.59 2.26 24.28
N LEU A 285 -1.59 2.59 23.48
CA LEU A 285 -1.95 3.96 23.21
C LEU A 285 -2.51 4.64 24.46
N SER A 286 -2.01 5.82 24.77
CA SER A 286 -2.62 6.66 25.79
C SER A 286 -4.03 7.05 25.36
N PRO A 287 -5.06 6.95 26.23
CA PRO A 287 -6.40 7.44 25.92
C PRO A 287 -6.43 8.90 25.49
N GLU A 288 -5.46 9.68 25.95
CA GLU A 288 -5.32 11.10 25.60
C GLU A 288 -4.92 11.34 24.16
N LEU A 289 -4.17 10.40 23.54
CA LEU A 289 -3.85 10.46 22.12
C LEU A 289 -5.10 10.30 21.25
N LEU A 290 -6.14 9.66 21.75
CA LEU A 290 -7.38 9.40 21.05
C LEU A 290 -8.47 10.45 21.36
N ASP A 291 -8.09 11.64 21.83
CA ASP A 291 -8.98 12.75 22.15
C ASP A 291 -8.56 14.02 21.40
N LEU A 292 -9.22 14.30 20.26
CA LEU A 292 -8.93 15.49 19.45
C LEU A 292 -9.39 16.80 20.13
N ASN A 293 -10.19 16.76 21.18
CA ASN A 293 -10.58 17.98 21.89
C ASN A 293 -9.40 18.70 22.55
N LYS A 294 -8.28 17.99 22.78
CA LYS A 294 -7.05 18.58 23.30
C LYS A 294 -6.21 19.28 22.23
N GLU A 295 -6.33 18.84 20.98
CA GLU A 295 -5.56 19.36 19.85
C GLU A 295 -6.32 20.48 19.12
N ALA A 296 -7.63 20.32 18.98
CA ALA A 296 -8.47 21.34 18.37
C ALA A 296 -8.62 22.55 19.30
N PRO A 297 -8.61 23.77 18.78
CA PRO A 297 -8.89 24.96 19.57
C PRO A 297 -10.20 24.84 20.36
N SER A 298 -10.25 25.45 21.55
CA SER A 298 -11.44 25.36 22.42
C SER A 298 -12.71 25.98 21.80
N ASP A 299 -12.51 26.91 20.88
CA ASP A 299 -13.55 27.64 20.14
C ASP A 299 -13.90 26.99 18.79
N VAL A 300 -13.29 25.82 18.47
CA VAL A 300 -13.59 25.12 17.21
C VAL A 300 -15.07 24.70 17.18
N ASN A 301 -15.71 24.92 16.06
CA ASN A 301 -17.07 24.45 15.85
C ASN A 301 -17.06 22.91 15.73
N ARG A 302 -17.94 22.24 16.51
CA ARG A 302 -18.11 20.79 16.52
C ARG A 302 -19.31 20.43 15.70
N VAL A 303 -19.08 19.64 14.66
CA VAL A 303 -20.11 19.27 13.69
C VAL A 303 -20.32 17.77 13.72
N ASP A 304 -21.52 17.36 14.11
CA ASP A 304 -21.97 15.98 13.94
C ASP A 304 -22.45 15.81 12.49
N MET A 305 -21.63 15.20 11.66
CA MET A 305 -21.96 14.99 10.25
C MET A 305 -23.16 14.07 10.07
N MET A 306 -23.45 13.20 11.03
CA MET A 306 -24.62 12.30 10.98
C MET A 306 -25.93 13.03 11.25
N ALA A 307 -25.88 14.15 11.97
CA ALA A 307 -27.04 14.98 12.26
C ALA A 307 -27.35 16.02 11.18
N MET A 308 -26.46 16.19 10.20
CA MET A 308 -26.63 17.21 9.16
C MET A 308 -27.65 16.75 8.09
N ASP A 309 -28.56 17.64 7.73
CA ASP A 309 -29.50 17.44 6.63
C ASP A 309 -28.91 17.91 5.30
N ILE A 310 -27.89 17.15 4.83
CA ILE A 310 -27.16 17.44 3.59
C ILE A 310 -27.45 16.38 2.53
N GLY A 311 -27.52 16.82 1.27
CA GLY A 311 -27.69 15.93 0.12
C GLY A 311 -29.09 15.28 0.05
N ILE A 312 -29.22 14.33 -0.83
CA ILE A 312 -30.47 13.58 -1.04
C ILE A 312 -30.24 12.09 -0.78
N GLU A 313 -31.26 11.41 -0.28
CA GLU A 313 -31.23 9.97 -0.08
C GLU A 313 -31.18 9.23 -1.41
N GLN A 314 -30.35 8.20 -1.52
CA GLN A 314 -30.20 7.39 -2.71
C GLN A 314 -31.45 6.55 -3.00
N GLY A 315 -32.12 6.04 -1.97
CA GLY A 315 -33.25 5.12 -2.14
C GLY A 315 -32.87 3.93 -3.00
N ASP A 316 -33.75 3.60 -3.95
CA ASP A 316 -33.57 2.48 -4.90
C ASP A 316 -32.80 2.86 -6.18
N LEU A 317 -32.28 4.08 -6.28
CA LEU A 317 -31.55 4.54 -7.45
C LEU A 317 -30.14 3.93 -7.51
N SER A 318 -29.69 3.65 -8.74
CA SER A 318 -28.28 3.31 -8.96
C SER A 318 -27.38 4.50 -8.69
N ASP A 319 -26.09 4.27 -8.43
CA ASP A 319 -25.11 5.33 -8.18
C ASP A 319 -25.04 6.36 -9.31
N SER A 320 -25.20 5.93 -10.57
CA SER A 320 -25.25 6.83 -11.71
C SER A 320 -26.54 7.65 -11.75
N ALA A 321 -27.67 7.02 -11.43
CA ALA A 321 -28.96 7.69 -11.45
C ALA A 321 -29.10 8.73 -10.34
N ILE A 322 -28.65 8.41 -9.12
CA ILE A 322 -28.67 9.36 -8.01
C ILE A 322 -27.71 10.52 -8.24
N ALA A 323 -26.57 10.30 -8.91
CA ALA A 323 -25.65 11.36 -9.29
C ALA A 323 -26.30 12.38 -10.23
N VAL A 324 -27.06 11.92 -11.20
CA VAL A 324 -27.85 12.78 -12.11
C VAL A 324 -28.94 13.52 -11.36
N GLU A 325 -29.71 12.82 -10.52
CA GLU A 325 -30.77 13.40 -9.70
C GLU A 325 -30.24 14.51 -8.75
N THR A 326 -29.08 14.25 -8.13
CA THR A 326 -28.42 15.23 -7.26
C THR A 326 -28.01 16.48 -8.03
N ALA A 327 -27.42 16.31 -9.22
CA ALA A 327 -27.05 17.41 -10.09
C ALA A 327 -28.27 18.21 -10.56
N SER A 328 -29.37 17.50 -10.93
CA SER A 328 -30.63 18.15 -11.34
C SER A 328 -31.18 19.02 -10.24
N ARG A 329 -31.41 18.46 -9.04
CA ARG A 329 -31.98 19.24 -7.92
C ARG A 329 -31.12 20.43 -7.52
N PHE A 330 -29.81 20.28 -7.59
CA PHE A 330 -28.89 21.38 -7.31
C PHE A 330 -29.05 22.51 -8.35
N LEU A 331 -29.13 22.16 -9.62
CA LEU A 331 -29.34 23.14 -10.70
C LEU A 331 -30.72 23.77 -10.63
N ASP A 332 -31.77 23.00 -10.36
CA ASP A 332 -33.12 23.50 -10.19
C ASP A 332 -33.19 24.53 -9.03
N ALA A 333 -32.50 24.22 -7.91
CA ALA A 333 -32.40 25.16 -6.79
C ALA A 333 -31.65 26.46 -7.18
N LEU A 334 -30.66 26.41 -8.06
CA LEU A 334 -29.97 27.60 -8.57
C LEU A 334 -30.86 28.39 -9.54
N VAL A 335 -31.66 27.72 -10.39
CA VAL A 335 -32.62 28.33 -11.31
C VAL A 335 -33.72 29.08 -10.52
N ASP A 336 -34.18 28.44 -9.44
CA ASP A 336 -35.23 28.99 -8.56
C ASP A 336 -34.67 30.04 -7.55
N GLU A 337 -33.35 30.30 -7.59
CA GLU A 337 -32.62 31.15 -6.64
C GLU A 337 -32.80 30.71 -5.17
N ASP A 338 -33.13 29.41 -4.95
CA ASP A 338 -33.18 28.82 -3.61
C ASP A 338 -31.78 28.43 -3.15
N TYR A 339 -30.98 29.43 -2.80
CA TYR A 339 -29.58 29.25 -2.33
C TYR A 339 -29.49 28.50 -1.00
N THR A 340 -30.58 28.49 -0.20
CA THR A 340 -30.65 27.68 1.01
C THR A 340 -30.71 26.21 0.68
N LEU A 341 -31.58 25.78 -0.27
CA LEU A 341 -31.66 24.41 -0.74
C LEU A 341 -30.37 24.02 -1.48
N ALA A 342 -29.87 24.87 -2.36
CA ALA A 342 -28.62 24.63 -3.06
C ALA A 342 -27.45 24.39 -2.08
N GLY A 343 -27.39 25.14 -0.99
CA GLY A 343 -26.38 24.95 0.07
C GLY A 343 -26.46 23.59 0.77
N LYS A 344 -27.67 23.06 0.98
CA LYS A 344 -27.88 21.71 1.53
C LYS A 344 -27.52 20.60 0.54
N LEU A 345 -27.54 20.89 -0.75
CA LEU A 345 -27.21 19.91 -1.80
C LEU A 345 -25.71 19.87 -2.11
N VAL A 346 -24.90 20.68 -1.46
CA VAL A 346 -23.44 20.65 -1.58
C VAL A 346 -22.83 19.80 -0.46
N ARG A 347 -21.84 19.00 -0.81
CA ARG A 347 -21.19 18.02 0.10
C ARG A 347 -20.58 18.65 1.37
N GLU A 348 -20.13 19.89 1.29
CA GLU A 348 -19.50 20.63 2.37
C GLU A 348 -20.44 21.74 2.86
N GLU A 349 -21.64 21.43 3.25
CA GLU A 349 -22.68 22.40 3.66
C GLU A 349 -22.24 23.87 3.53
N MET A 350 -22.77 24.54 2.53
CA MET A 350 -22.51 25.96 2.31
C MET A 350 -23.70 26.78 2.78
N THR A 351 -23.42 27.88 3.44
CA THR A 351 -24.49 28.84 3.79
C THR A 351 -25.08 29.45 2.52
N GLU A 352 -26.31 29.97 2.61
CA GLU A 352 -26.95 30.71 1.52
C GLU A 352 -26.01 31.76 0.94
N GLN A 353 -25.35 32.55 1.80
CA GLN A 353 -24.44 33.61 1.37
C GLN A 353 -23.24 33.04 0.59
N GLN A 354 -22.64 31.95 1.04
CA GLN A 354 -21.50 31.30 0.35
C GLN A 354 -21.90 30.74 -1.02
N ILE A 355 -23.11 30.15 -1.12
CA ILE A 355 -23.63 29.68 -2.41
C ILE A 355 -23.90 30.88 -3.32
N ARG A 356 -24.54 31.92 -2.81
CA ARG A 356 -24.82 33.13 -3.56
C ARG A 356 -23.52 33.75 -4.11
N GLU A 357 -22.54 34.00 -3.27
CA GLU A 357 -21.23 34.53 -3.67
C GLU A 357 -20.53 33.69 -4.74
N LYS A 358 -20.64 32.34 -4.64
CA LYS A 358 -20.01 31.42 -5.58
C LYS A 358 -20.71 31.33 -6.93
N TYR A 359 -22.04 31.37 -6.93
CA TYR A 359 -22.84 31.11 -8.12
C TYR A 359 -23.63 32.35 -8.62
N GLU A 360 -23.58 33.49 -7.95
CA GLU A 360 -24.27 34.74 -8.34
C GLU A 360 -23.88 35.19 -9.76
N ASN A 361 -22.61 35.01 -10.14
CA ASN A 361 -22.14 35.33 -11.50
C ASN A 361 -22.59 34.30 -12.54
N LEU A 362 -23.23 33.22 -12.13
CA LEU A 362 -23.76 32.16 -12.98
C LEU A 362 -25.29 32.19 -12.90
N HIS A 363 -25.90 33.31 -13.35
CA HIS A 363 -27.36 33.42 -13.37
C HIS A 363 -27.96 32.41 -14.34
N ILE A 364 -28.33 31.22 -13.81
CA ILE A 364 -28.86 30.09 -14.58
C ILE A 364 -30.37 30.36 -14.81
N LEU A 365 -30.78 30.45 -16.04
CA LEU A 365 -32.17 30.65 -16.43
C LEU A 365 -32.94 29.35 -16.62
N GLU A 366 -32.24 28.33 -17.15
CA GLU A 366 -32.86 27.05 -17.52
C GLU A 366 -31.79 25.95 -17.61
N VAL A 367 -32.15 24.74 -17.24
CA VAL A 367 -31.36 23.52 -17.48
C VAL A 367 -31.79 22.90 -18.80
N ILE A 368 -30.95 22.98 -19.83
CA ILE A 368 -31.26 22.47 -21.17
C ILE A 368 -31.16 20.94 -21.21
N SER A 369 -30.10 20.39 -20.66
CA SER A 369 -29.89 18.94 -20.59
C SER A 369 -28.88 18.55 -19.54
N ILE A 370 -29.04 17.32 -19.02
CA ILE A 370 -28.09 16.64 -18.15
C ILE A 370 -27.65 15.36 -18.91
N GLY A 371 -26.36 15.22 -19.10
CA GLY A 371 -25.76 14.12 -19.88
C GLY A 371 -25.51 12.86 -19.03
N GLU A 372 -25.01 11.81 -19.68
CA GLU A 372 -24.64 10.56 -19.00
C GLU A 372 -23.46 10.76 -18.07
N PRO A 373 -23.60 10.37 -16.78
CA PRO A 373 -22.55 10.52 -15.81
C PRO A 373 -21.42 9.50 -16.05
N LYS A 374 -20.18 9.91 -15.75
CA LYS A 374 -18.99 9.05 -15.83
C LYS A 374 -18.23 9.10 -14.52
N MET A 375 -17.77 7.96 -14.02
CA MET A 375 -16.96 7.91 -12.81
C MET A 375 -15.54 8.40 -13.10
N ASP A 376 -15.02 9.31 -12.28
CA ASP A 376 -13.62 9.74 -12.34
C ASP A 376 -12.69 8.80 -11.55
N GLN A 377 -11.39 9.04 -11.65
CA GLN A 377 -10.36 8.25 -10.94
C GLN A 377 -10.41 8.40 -9.40
N TYR A 378 -11.18 9.36 -8.88
CA TYR A 378 -11.36 9.63 -7.45
C TYR A 378 -12.71 9.11 -6.93
N MET A 379 -13.42 8.31 -7.74
CA MET A 379 -14.73 7.73 -7.42
C MET A 379 -15.86 8.77 -7.30
N PHE A 380 -15.72 9.94 -7.92
CA PHE A 380 -16.81 10.89 -8.11
C PHE A 380 -17.48 10.66 -9.46
N TRP A 381 -18.77 10.91 -9.51
CA TRP A 381 -19.51 10.92 -10.75
C TRP A 381 -19.46 12.31 -11.38
N ILE A 382 -18.89 12.40 -12.57
CA ILE A 382 -18.84 13.61 -13.38
C ILE A 382 -20.09 13.65 -14.23
N VAL A 383 -20.97 14.60 -13.96
CA VAL A 383 -22.25 14.80 -14.63
C VAL A 383 -22.12 15.97 -15.59
N PRO A 384 -22.12 15.75 -16.92
CA PRO A 384 -22.15 16.84 -17.91
C PRO A 384 -23.49 17.55 -17.85
N VAL A 385 -23.47 18.87 -17.84
CA VAL A 385 -24.68 19.70 -17.81
C VAL A 385 -24.59 20.79 -18.87
N LYS A 386 -25.75 21.11 -19.46
CA LYS A 386 -25.92 22.22 -20.40
C LYS A 386 -27.03 23.11 -19.88
N VAL A 387 -26.73 24.37 -19.73
CA VAL A 387 -27.64 25.35 -19.13
C VAL A 387 -27.72 26.61 -20.00
N MET A 388 -28.83 27.34 -19.85
CA MET A 388 -28.96 28.71 -20.33
C MET A 388 -28.60 29.66 -19.19
N ILE A 389 -27.67 30.57 -19.42
CA ILE A 389 -27.28 31.60 -18.43
C ILE A 389 -27.49 33.00 -18.99
N GLU A 390 -27.75 33.96 -18.09
CA GLU A 390 -27.67 35.34 -18.43
C GLU A 390 -26.28 35.88 -18.07
N LYS A 391 -25.61 36.50 -19.05
CA LYS A 391 -24.33 37.16 -18.85
C LYS A 391 -24.27 38.45 -19.66
N ASP A 392 -23.97 39.57 -19.00
CA ASP A 392 -23.89 40.90 -19.61
C ASP A 392 -25.20 41.28 -20.37
N GLY A 393 -26.37 40.92 -19.82
CA GLY A 393 -27.68 41.13 -20.44
C GLY A 393 -27.97 40.31 -21.67
N LYS A 394 -27.19 39.28 -21.94
CA LYS A 394 -27.36 38.32 -23.05
C LYS A 394 -27.59 36.91 -22.54
N THR A 395 -28.53 36.22 -23.14
CA THR A 395 -28.76 34.80 -22.87
C THR A 395 -27.81 33.96 -23.74
N ILE A 396 -27.01 33.09 -23.11
CA ILE A 396 -26.06 32.21 -23.78
C ILE A 396 -26.15 30.79 -23.24
N GLU A 397 -25.94 29.82 -24.11
CA GLU A 397 -25.76 28.44 -23.69
C GLU A 397 -24.37 28.22 -23.09
N ARG A 398 -24.30 27.47 -22.00
CA ARG A 398 -23.04 27.05 -21.37
C ARG A 398 -23.06 25.59 -21.02
N GLU A 399 -21.95 24.93 -21.30
CA GLU A 399 -21.71 23.55 -20.90
C GLU A 399 -20.60 23.53 -19.82
N PHE A 400 -20.83 22.71 -18.78
CA PHE A 400 -19.85 22.41 -17.73
C PHE A 400 -20.13 21.06 -17.12
N THR A 401 -19.34 20.65 -16.13
CA THR A 401 -19.56 19.40 -15.42
C THR A 401 -19.75 19.64 -13.93
N LEU A 402 -20.69 18.93 -13.33
CA LEU A 402 -20.80 18.84 -11.88
C LEU A 402 -20.20 17.53 -11.39
N LYS A 403 -19.53 17.57 -10.24
CA LYS A 403 -19.12 16.37 -9.54
C LYS A 403 -20.17 16.02 -8.51
N SER A 404 -20.63 14.78 -8.51
CA SER A 404 -21.55 14.25 -7.51
C SER A 404 -20.92 13.06 -6.78
N GLY A 405 -21.19 12.92 -5.49
CA GLY A 405 -20.67 11.83 -4.69
C GLY A 405 -21.37 11.69 -3.36
N LYS A 406 -21.07 10.61 -2.66
CA LYS A 406 -21.63 10.38 -1.32
C LYS A 406 -21.23 11.47 -0.35
N VAL A 407 -22.18 11.86 0.49
CA VAL A 407 -21.94 12.81 1.58
C VAL A 407 -21.04 12.16 2.63
N LEU A 408 -20.08 12.91 3.12
CA LEU A 408 -19.21 12.44 4.18
C LEU A 408 -20.02 12.18 5.46
N GLY A 409 -19.94 10.99 6.00
CA GLY A 409 -20.71 10.56 7.17
C GLY A 409 -22.11 9.99 6.84
N HIS A 410 -22.57 10.08 5.59
CA HIS A 410 -23.88 9.57 5.17
C HIS A 410 -23.72 8.64 3.95
N PRO A 411 -23.56 7.33 4.14
CA PRO A 411 -23.29 6.39 3.05
C PRO A 411 -24.41 6.27 2.02
N THR A 412 -25.64 6.65 2.40
CA THR A 412 -26.83 6.61 1.56
C THR A 412 -27.23 7.97 0.96
N ARG A 413 -26.54 9.05 1.34
CA ARG A 413 -26.86 10.41 0.85
C ARG A 413 -25.83 10.89 -0.17
N TRP A 414 -26.30 11.64 -1.14
CA TRP A 414 -25.52 12.16 -2.26
C TRP A 414 -25.62 13.68 -2.35
N ALA A 415 -24.52 14.31 -2.68
CA ALA A 415 -24.43 15.77 -2.84
C ALA A 415 -23.48 16.14 -3.98
N VAL A 416 -23.60 17.37 -4.45
CA VAL A 416 -22.67 17.97 -5.39
C VAL A 416 -21.39 18.36 -4.64
N VAL A 417 -20.25 18.08 -5.24
CA VAL A 417 -18.95 18.54 -4.76
C VAL A 417 -18.72 19.93 -5.31
N ALA A 418 -18.66 20.93 -4.43
CA ALA A 418 -18.34 22.29 -4.86
C ALA A 418 -16.96 22.33 -5.52
N GLN A 419 -16.90 22.69 -6.79
CA GLN A 419 -15.62 22.90 -7.50
C GLN A 419 -15.08 24.27 -7.13
N GLU A 420 -13.75 24.33 -6.88
CA GLU A 420 -13.03 25.61 -6.71
C GLU A 420 -12.97 26.39 -8.03
#